data_66dc60139abe8e92172322c74470960a
#
_entry.id   66dc60139abe8e92172322c74470960a
#
_cell.length_a   1.000
_cell.length_b   1.000
_cell.length_c   1.000
_cell.angle_alpha   90.00
_cell.angle_beta   90.00
_cell.angle_gamma   90.00
#
_symmetry.space_group_name_H-M   'P 1'
#
loop_
_entity.id
_entity.type
_entity.pdbx_description
1 polymer ?
#
loop_
_entity_poly.entity_id
_entity_poly.type
_entity_poly.pdbx_seq_one_letter_code
_entity_poly.pdbx_strand_id
1 'polypeptide(L)'
;TFIEQLVRYGQRFQSEKDNAQQSLFGGGEGVVDIQHPVIPACQDWSTLETLGKEREMIGLYLSAHPLDDYAVIIRNMCKTQLSDLDNLESLRGQEIAVAGMVIATQNLVTKTGKPWGKFTLEDYNGTHEFALFSKDYENFRKYLFNDYFLFIRGKVQPKPYNDKELEFKITSMVQLSEMRDTMIKEMYIQLAIEDITREMIEEPVSYTHLRAHETLANL
;
A
#
# COMPACT_ATOMS: atom_id res chain seq x y z
N THR A 1 -23.94 20.28 0.64
CA THR A 1 -22.89 19.51 1.35
C THR A 1 -22.57 20.19 2.69
N PHE A 2 -22.01 19.46 3.65
CA PHE A 2 -21.59 20.02 4.95
C PHE A 2 -20.55 21.13 4.81
N ILE A 3 -19.68 21.02 3.82
CA ILE A 3 -18.67 22.05 3.47
C ILE A 3 -19.36 23.40 3.15
N GLU A 4 -20.45 23.40 2.40
CA GLU A 4 -21.20 24.62 2.11
C GLU A 4 -21.82 25.25 3.37
N GLN A 5 -22.27 24.41 4.31
CA GLN A 5 -22.79 24.89 5.60
C GLN A 5 -21.66 25.54 6.42
N LEU A 6 -20.47 24.95 6.45
CA LEU A 6 -19.29 25.51 7.11
C LEU A 6 -18.86 26.84 6.48
N VAL A 7 -18.83 26.93 5.16
CA VAL A 7 -18.47 28.16 4.46
C VAL A 7 -19.50 29.29 4.78
N ARG A 8 -20.79 28.98 4.73
CA ARG A 8 -21.84 29.93 5.10
C ARG A 8 -21.76 30.34 6.56
N TYR A 9 -21.46 29.39 7.47
CA TYR A 9 -21.25 29.68 8.88
C TYR A 9 -20.06 30.63 9.05
N GLY A 10 -18.91 30.33 8.43
CA GLY A 10 -17.72 31.18 8.50
C GLY A 10 -17.96 32.59 7.97
N GLN A 11 -18.67 32.72 6.85
CA GLN A 11 -19.05 34.01 6.29
C GLN A 11 -19.94 34.84 7.23
N ARG A 12 -20.96 34.20 7.84
CA ARG A 12 -21.83 34.87 8.83
C ARG A 12 -21.04 35.29 10.06
N PHE A 13 -20.21 34.39 10.60
CA PHE A 13 -19.38 34.69 11.75
C PHE A 13 -18.45 35.87 11.52
N GLN A 14 -17.80 35.92 10.34
CA GLN A 14 -16.92 37.01 9.97
C GLN A 14 -17.70 38.32 9.85
N SER A 15 -18.85 38.30 9.16
CA SER A 15 -19.71 39.46 8.96
C SER A 15 -20.24 40.04 10.29
N GLU A 16 -20.61 39.19 11.24
CA GLU A 16 -21.08 39.64 12.55
C GLU A 16 -19.94 40.18 13.41
N LYS A 17 -18.74 39.59 13.31
CA LYS A 17 -17.55 40.13 13.99
C LYS A 17 -17.19 41.51 13.48
N ASP A 18 -17.28 41.75 12.16
CA ASP A 18 -17.01 43.04 11.55
C ASP A 18 -18.07 44.06 11.94
N ASN A 19 -19.37 43.66 11.97
CA ASN A 19 -20.47 44.49 12.43
C ASN A 19 -20.39 44.84 13.92
N ALA A 20 -19.95 43.87 14.77
CA ALA A 20 -19.76 44.12 16.18
C ALA A 20 -18.63 45.14 16.45
N GLN A 21 -17.55 45.12 15.64
CA GLN A 21 -16.50 46.14 15.72
C GLN A 21 -17.02 47.56 15.31
N GLN A 22 -17.93 47.64 14.34
CA GLN A 22 -18.54 48.93 13.94
C GLN A 22 -19.58 49.38 14.95
N SER A 23 -20.26 48.45 15.64
CA SER A 23 -21.30 48.78 16.64
C SER A 23 -20.73 49.19 18.02
N LEU A 24 -19.42 49.18 18.22
CA LEU A 24 -18.81 49.63 19.47
C LEU A 24 -19.06 51.12 19.78
N PHE A 25 -19.59 51.90 18.80
CA PHE A 25 -19.97 53.30 18.88
C PHE A 25 -21.50 53.56 18.90
N GLY A 26 -22.33 52.52 18.82
CA GLY A 26 -23.78 52.63 18.82
C GLY A 26 -24.38 51.49 19.67
N GLY A 27 -24.75 51.83 20.90
CA GLY A 27 -25.30 50.89 21.88
C GLY A 27 -26.45 50.06 21.33
N GLY A 28 -26.24 48.77 21.25
CA GLY A 28 -27.24 47.78 20.93
C GLY A 28 -26.75 46.39 21.36
N GLU A 29 -27.32 45.90 22.46
CA GLU A 29 -27.23 44.56 22.93
C GLU A 29 -27.78 43.61 21.86
N GLY A 30 -26.94 42.77 21.30
CA GLY A 30 -27.34 41.70 20.41
C GLY A 30 -26.16 40.83 19.99
N VAL A 31 -25.61 40.06 20.96
CA VAL A 31 -24.76 38.92 20.61
C VAL A 31 -25.69 37.91 19.94
N VAL A 32 -25.69 37.87 18.61
CA VAL A 32 -26.39 36.83 17.89
C VAL A 32 -25.61 35.54 18.11
N ASP A 33 -26.22 34.64 18.87
CA ASP A 33 -25.67 33.29 19.08
C ASP A 33 -25.74 32.51 17.77
N ILE A 34 -24.62 32.52 17.03
CA ILE A 34 -24.53 31.75 15.79
C ILE A 34 -24.33 30.29 16.19
N GLN A 35 -25.37 29.48 16.03
CA GLN A 35 -25.31 28.05 16.27
C GLN A 35 -24.23 27.41 15.40
N HIS A 36 -23.32 26.67 16.04
CA HIS A 36 -22.31 25.90 15.35
C HIS A 36 -22.96 24.81 14.50
N PRO A 37 -22.53 24.61 13.24
CA PRO A 37 -23.04 23.54 12.42
C PRO A 37 -22.71 22.19 13.04
N VAL A 38 -23.72 21.33 13.14
CA VAL A 38 -23.56 19.98 13.64
C VAL A 38 -22.88 19.13 12.59
N ILE A 39 -21.77 18.49 12.98
CA ILE A 39 -21.03 17.57 12.10
C ILE A 39 -21.92 16.34 11.84
N PRO A 40 -22.28 16.03 10.58
CA PRO A 40 -23.06 14.85 10.27
C PRO A 40 -22.25 13.59 10.58
N ALA A 41 -22.91 12.55 11.09
CA ALA A 41 -22.30 11.26 11.22
C ALA A 41 -21.88 10.75 9.82
N CYS A 42 -20.64 10.31 9.71
CA CYS A 42 -20.08 9.70 8.49
C CYS A 42 -19.38 8.39 8.87
N GLN A 43 -19.28 7.52 7.89
CA GLN A 43 -18.49 6.31 8.05
C GLN A 43 -17.00 6.67 7.99
N ASP A 44 -16.21 6.09 8.88
CA ASP A 44 -14.76 6.24 8.85
C ASP A 44 -14.18 5.63 7.57
N TRP A 45 -13.13 6.24 7.05
CA TRP A 45 -12.39 5.69 5.94
C TRP A 45 -11.67 4.39 6.36
N SER A 46 -11.59 3.45 5.44
CA SER A 46 -10.68 2.31 5.61
C SER A 46 -9.22 2.79 5.67
N THR A 47 -8.34 1.95 6.22
CA THR A 47 -6.91 2.26 6.28
C THR A 47 -6.34 2.63 4.91
N LEU A 48 -6.67 1.84 3.86
CA LEU A 48 -6.20 2.10 2.50
C LEU A 48 -6.74 3.42 1.92
N GLU A 49 -8.01 3.75 2.19
CA GLU A 49 -8.58 5.03 1.77
C GLU A 49 -7.89 6.20 2.46
N THR A 50 -7.61 6.09 3.76
CA THR A 50 -6.88 7.11 4.52
C THR A 50 -5.48 7.32 3.94
N LEU A 51 -4.73 6.24 3.73
CA LEU A 51 -3.40 6.30 3.13
C LEU A 51 -3.43 6.86 1.70
N GLY A 52 -4.45 6.48 0.92
CA GLY A 52 -4.67 7.05 -0.42
C GLY A 52 -4.90 8.56 -0.39
N LYS A 53 -5.68 9.06 0.60
CA LYS A 53 -5.91 10.50 0.79
C LYS A 53 -4.66 11.24 1.28
N GLU A 54 -3.88 10.65 2.17
CA GLU A 54 -2.60 11.22 2.58
C GLU A 54 -1.68 11.42 1.37
N ARG A 55 -1.54 10.40 0.55
CA ARG A 55 -0.74 10.47 -0.67
C ARG A 55 -1.27 11.48 -1.69
N GLU A 56 -2.59 11.55 -1.90
CA GLU A 56 -3.22 12.50 -2.81
C GLU A 56 -2.94 13.95 -2.39
N MET A 57 -2.99 14.24 -1.09
CA MET A 57 -2.90 15.60 -0.56
C MET A 57 -1.46 16.04 -0.28
N ILE A 58 -0.60 15.14 0.16
CA ILE A 58 0.74 15.46 0.67
C ILE A 58 1.85 14.87 -0.21
N GLY A 59 1.51 13.85 -1.03
CA GLY A 59 2.46 13.14 -1.86
C GLY A 59 3.16 11.97 -1.18
N LEU A 60 2.88 11.73 0.11
CA LEU A 60 3.52 10.70 0.95
C LEU A 60 2.45 9.97 1.78
N TYR A 61 2.77 8.74 2.18
CA TYR A 61 2.06 8.03 3.25
C TYR A 61 2.63 8.49 4.60
N LEU A 62 1.79 8.97 5.51
CA LEU A 62 2.20 9.49 6.82
C LEU A 62 1.93 8.52 7.96
N SER A 63 0.75 7.92 7.97
CA SER A 63 0.29 7.13 9.11
C SER A 63 0.90 5.72 9.11
N ALA A 64 1.02 5.10 7.94
CA ALA A 64 1.58 3.76 7.74
C ALA A 64 1.90 3.58 6.24
N HIS A 65 2.60 2.50 5.89
CA HIS A 65 2.78 2.13 4.48
C HIS A 65 1.76 1.04 4.09
N PRO A 66 1.16 1.08 2.88
CA PRO A 66 0.19 0.06 2.46
C PRO A 66 0.72 -1.38 2.50
N LEU A 67 2.04 -1.56 2.41
CA LEU A 67 2.71 -2.87 2.45
C LEU A 67 3.03 -3.37 3.87
N ASP A 68 2.73 -2.61 4.92
CA ASP A 68 3.14 -2.96 6.30
C ASP A 68 2.51 -4.28 6.76
N ASP A 69 1.28 -4.58 6.36
CA ASP A 69 0.63 -5.86 6.63
C ASP A 69 1.36 -7.07 6.02
N TYR A 70 2.18 -6.83 5.00
CA TYR A 70 2.98 -7.82 4.28
C TYR A 70 4.48 -7.73 4.54
N ALA A 71 4.90 -6.84 5.46
CA ALA A 71 6.31 -6.55 5.70
C ALA A 71 7.14 -7.80 6.01
N VAL A 72 6.59 -8.73 6.79
CA VAL A 72 7.27 -9.99 7.15
C VAL A 72 7.51 -10.85 5.90
N ILE A 73 6.51 -10.99 5.04
CA ILE A 73 6.62 -11.77 3.80
C ILE A 73 7.65 -11.12 2.88
N ILE A 74 7.52 -9.82 2.65
CA ILE A 74 8.40 -9.07 1.74
C ILE A 74 9.84 -9.17 2.21
N ARG A 75 10.13 -8.93 3.48
CA ARG A 75 11.49 -8.96 4.05
C ARG A 75 12.16 -10.33 3.92
N ASN A 76 11.38 -11.42 4.07
CA ASN A 76 11.94 -12.77 4.06
C ASN A 76 11.98 -13.39 2.66
N MET A 77 11.12 -12.97 1.74
CA MET A 77 10.99 -13.60 0.43
C MET A 77 11.48 -12.75 -0.74
N CYS A 78 11.57 -11.42 -0.57
CA CYS A 78 12.08 -10.50 -1.57
C CYS A 78 13.45 -9.98 -1.13
N LYS A 79 14.50 -10.44 -1.79
CA LYS A 79 15.87 -9.93 -1.57
C LYS A 79 16.20 -8.76 -2.49
N THR A 80 15.37 -8.53 -3.49
CA THR A 80 15.54 -7.53 -4.55
C THR A 80 14.44 -6.49 -4.38
N GLN A 81 14.80 -5.22 -4.48
CA GLN A 81 13.88 -4.08 -4.48
C GLN A 81 13.49 -3.72 -5.93
N LEU A 82 12.40 -2.97 -6.10
CA LEU A 82 11.99 -2.53 -7.44
C LEU A 82 13.03 -1.60 -8.08
N SER A 83 13.72 -0.78 -7.28
CA SER A 83 14.82 0.08 -7.75
C SER A 83 16.01 -0.69 -8.31
N ASP A 84 16.23 -1.93 -7.89
CA ASP A 84 17.33 -2.75 -8.42
C ASP A 84 17.08 -3.18 -9.88
N LEU A 85 15.80 -3.18 -10.31
CA LEU A 85 15.42 -3.50 -11.69
C LEU A 85 15.86 -2.44 -12.71
N ASP A 86 16.26 -1.27 -12.26
CA ASP A 86 16.82 -0.24 -13.14
C ASP A 86 18.24 -0.61 -13.62
N ASN A 87 18.92 -1.52 -12.91
CA ASN A 87 20.23 -2.04 -13.28
C ASN A 87 20.23 -3.57 -13.39
N LEU A 88 19.64 -4.11 -14.44
CA LEU A 88 19.51 -5.54 -14.66
C LEU A 88 20.87 -6.27 -14.86
N GLU A 89 21.96 -5.57 -15.17
CA GLU A 89 23.28 -6.20 -15.34
C GLU A 89 23.77 -6.87 -14.06
N SER A 90 23.54 -6.25 -12.90
CA SER A 90 23.89 -6.81 -11.59
C SER A 90 23.11 -8.08 -11.24
N LEU A 91 21.95 -8.27 -11.89
CA LEU A 91 21.01 -9.36 -11.64
C LEU A 91 21.01 -10.39 -12.77
N ARG A 92 21.94 -10.29 -13.73
CA ARG A 92 22.00 -11.14 -14.92
C ARG A 92 21.99 -12.62 -14.58
N GLY A 93 21.05 -13.35 -15.19
CA GLY A 93 20.90 -14.80 -15.03
C GLY A 93 20.28 -15.23 -13.70
N GLN A 94 20.02 -14.33 -12.78
CA GLN A 94 19.40 -14.62 -11.49
C GLN A 94 17.88 -14.75 -11.62
N GLU A 95 17.34 -15.64 -10.79
CA GLU A 95 15.92 -15.67 -10.49
C GLU A 95 15.66 -14.81 -9.25
N ILE A 96 14.83 -13.80 -9.38
CA ILE A 96 14.56 -12.82 -8.33
C ILE A 96 13.07 -12.73 -8.06
N ALA A 97 12.75 -12.25 -6.86
CA ALA A 97 11.40 -11.98 -6.42
C ALA A 97 11.30 -10.53 -5.94
N VAL A 98 10.26 -9.86 -6.36
CA VAL A 98 9.88 -8.51 -5.94
C VAL A 98 8.43 -8.51 -5.49
N ALA A 99 8.06 -7.58 -4.63
CA ALA A 99 6.69 -7.40 -4.19
C ALA A 99 6.35 -5.91 -4.08
N GLY A 100 5.08 -5.58 -4.23
CA GLY A 100 4.63 -4.22 -4.12
C GLY A 100 3.13 -4.09 -4.33
N MET A 101 2.64 -2.86 -4.28
CA MET A 101 1.27 -2.48 -4.58
C MET A 101 1.16 -1.94 -6.00
N VAL A 102 0.15 -2.35 -6.73
CA VAL A 102 -0.16 -1.82 -8.08
C VAL A 102 -0.78 -0.44 -7.93
N ILE A 103 -0.08 0.58 -8.43
CA ILE A 103 -0.52 1.98 -8.34
C ILE A 103 -1.11 2.53 -9.64
N ALA A 104 -0.80 1.89 -10.76
CA ALA A 104 -1.35 2.26 -12.07
C ALA A 104 -1.43 1.06 -12.99
N THR A 105 -2.46 1.00 -13.82
CA THR A 105 -2.65 -0.05 -14.82
C THR A 105 -3.15 0.53 -16.13
N GLN A 106 -2.71 -0.02 -17.24
CA GLN A 106 -3.19 0.34 -18.56
C GLN A 106 -3.33 -0.92 -19.42
N ASN A 107 -4.51 -1.10 -20.01
CA ASN A 107 -4.77 -2.13 -21.01
C ASN A 107 -4.78 -1.47 -22.39
N LEU A 108 -3.96 -1.99 -23.29
CA LEU A 108 -3.63 -1.36 -24.56
C LEU A 108 -3.75 -2.39 -25.70
N VAL A 109 -3.79 -1.90 -26.92
CA VAL A 109 -3.80 -2.74 -28.12
C VAL A 109 -2.67 -2.28 -29.04
N THR A 110 -1.90 -3.23 -29.56
CA THR A 110 -0.84 -2.97 -30.54
C THR A 110 -1.44 -2.53 -31.89
N LYS A 111 -0.63 -1.94 -32.73
CA LYS A 111 -1.03 -1.61 -34.13
C LYS A 111 -1.54 -2.82 -34.93
N THR A 112 -1.15 -4.02 -34.53
CA THR A 112 -1.57 -5.29 -35.15
C THR A 112 -2.80 -5.92 -34.49
N GLY A 113 -3.48 -5.18 -33.56
CA GLY A 113 -4.69 -5.65 -32.87
C GLY A 113 -4.45 -6.61 -31.72
N LYS A 114 -3.20 -6.87 -31.32
CA LYS A 114 -2.91 -7.77 -30.19
C LYS A 114 -3.00 -7.00 -28.87
N PRO A 115 -3.71 -7.55 -27.85
CA PRO A 115 -3.81 -6.92 -26.55
C PRO A 115 -2.48 -7.05 -25.79
N TRP A 116 -2.16 -6.02 -25.03
CA TRP A 116 -1.05 -5.98 -24.08
C TRP A 116 -1.41 -5.06 -22.92
N GLY A 117 -0.64 -5.09 -21.86
CA GLY A 117 -0.89 -4.23 -20.72
C GLY A 117 0.39 -3.81 -20.04
N LYS A 118 0.32 -2.71 -19.33
CA LYS A 118 1.37 -2.28 -18.45
C LYS A 118 0.80 -1.93 -17.09
N PHE A 119 1.63 -2.09 -16.06
CA PHE A 119 1.28 -1.74 -14.70
C PHE A 119 2.51 -1.23 -13.98
N THR A 120 2.28 -0.32 -13.06
CA THR A 120 3.33 0.22 -12.18
C THR A 120 3.15 -0.39 -10.79
N LEU A 121 4.21 -1.02 -10.31
CA LEU A 121 4.30 -1.55 -8.96
C LEU A 121 5.11 -0.58 -8.09
N GLU A 122 4.70 -0.41 -6.85
CA GLU A 122 5.37 0.42 -5.85
C GLU A 122 5.76 -0.43 -4.65
N ASP A 123 6.99 -0.29 -4.19
CA ASP A 123 7.47 -0.85 -2.93
C ASP A 123 7.83 0.27 -1.94
N TYR A 124 8.54 -0.06 -0.84
CA TYR A 124 8.98 0.93 0.15
C TYR A 124 10.00 1.95 -0.38
N ASN A 125 10.67 1.66 -1.50
CA ASN A 125 11.85 2.39 -1.96
C ASN A 125 11.65 3.05 -3.33
N GLY A 126 10.64 2.63 -4.08
CA GLY A 126 10.40 3.20 -5.40
C GLY A 126 9.30 2.51 -6.19
N THR A 127 9.28 2.80 -7.47
CA THR A 127 8.30 2.25 -8.41
C THR A 127 8.99 1.68 -9.63
N HIS A 128 8.39 0.63 -10.22
CA HIS A 128 8.85 0.09 -11.50
C HIS A 128 7.66 -0.22 -12.41
N GLU A 129 7.76 0.14 -13.69
CA GLU A 129 6.73 -0.14 -14.70
C GLU A 129 7.05 -1.46 -15.42
N PHE A 130 6.12 -2.38 -15.38
CA PHE A 130 6.17 -3.65 -16.08
C PHE A 130 5.27 -3.63 -17.32
N ALA A 131 5.71 -4.25 -18.41
CA ALA A 131 4.91 -4.46 -19.61
C ALA A 131 4.69 -5.95 -19.87
N LEU A 132 3.44 -6.34 -20.12
CA LEU A 132 3.03 -7.71 -20.40
C LEU A 132 2.52 -7.81 -21.83
N PHE A 133 3.13 -8.69 -22.60
CA PHE A 133 2.77 -8.91 -23.99
C PHE A 133 2.29 -10.34 -24.24
N SER A 134 1.41 -10.51 -25.20
CA SER A 134 0.97 -11.82 -25.71
C SER A 134 0.57 -12.78 -24.58
N LYS A 135 1.24 -13.93 -24.47
CA LYS A 135 0.95 -14.96 -23.46
C LYS A 135 1.07 -14.46 -22.02
N ASP A 136 2.05 -13.60 -21.74
CA ASP A 136 2.22 -13.06 -20.39
C ASP A 136 1.03 -12.18 -20.01
N TYR A 137 0.55 -11.37 -20.94
CA TYR A 137 -0.66 -10.59 -20.72
C TYR A 137 -1.88 -11.47 -20.48
N GLU A 138 -2.09 -12.52 -21.29
CA GLU A 138 -3.19 -13.45 -21.09
C GLU A 138 -3.16 -14.13 -19.73
N ASN A 139 -1.97 -14.54 -19.27
CA ASN A 139 -1.78 -15.23 -17.99
C ASN A 139 -1.96 -14.31 -16.79
N PHE A 140 -1.48 -13.06 -16.87
CA PHE A 140 -1.36 -12.18 -15.71
C PHE A 140 -2.33 -11.01 -15.73
N ARG A 141 -3.12 -10.78 -16.79
CA ARG A 141 -4.10 -9.67 -16.84
C ARG A 141 -5.08 -9.61 -15.68
N LYS A 142 -5.35 -10.76 -15.06
CA LYS A 142 -6.24 -10.86 -13.89
C LYS A 142 -5.69 -10.17 -12.64
N TYR A 143 -4.42 -9.80 -12.64
CA TYR A 143 -3.76 -9.08 -11.54
C TYR A 143 -3.57 -7.58 -11.84
N LEU A 144 -3.96 -7.10 -13.03
CA LEU A 144 -3.80 -5.71 -13.46
C LEU A 144 -4.95 -4.84 -12.92
N PHE A 145 -5.04 -4.71 -11.61
CA PHE A 145 -5.98 -3.84 -10.91
C PHE A 145 -5.22 -2.97 -9.90
N ASN A 146 -5.59 -1.70 -9.82
CA ASN A 146 -5.03 -0.80 -8.81
C ASN A 146 -5.32 -1.36 -7.40
N ASP A 147 -4.46 -1.05 -6.48
CA ASP A 147 -4.51 -1.45 -5.07
C ASP A 147 -4.35 -2.97 -4.83
N TYR A 148 -3.99 -3.74 -5.86
CA TYR A 148 -3.58 -5.13 -5.68
C TYR A 148 -2.14 -5.20 -5.14
N PHE A 149 -1.95 -6.04 -4.14
CA PHE A 149 -0.65 -6.36 -3.55
C PHE A 149 -0.10 -7.61 -4.21
N LEU A 150 0.97 -7.47 -4.96
CA LEU A 150 1.51 -8.55 -5.79
C LEU A 150 2.89 -9.00 -5.32
N PHE A 151 3.11 -10.29 -5.41
CA PHE A 151 4.41 -10.93 -5.35
C PHE A 151 4.73 -11.48 -6.75
N ILE A 152 5.85 -11.07 -7.31
CA ILE A 152 6.26 -11.36 -8.67
C ILE A 152 7.61 -12.07 -8.64
N ARG A 153 7.69 -13.24 -9.23
CA ARG A 153 8.96 -13.92 -9.52
C ARG A 153 9.28 -13.82 -10.98
N GLY A 154 10.54 -13.71 -11.29
CA GLY A 154 11.00 -13.69 -12.65
C GLY A 154 12.50 -13.95 -12.74
N LYS A 155 12.96 -14.05 -13.97
CA LYS A 155 14.37 -14.27 -14.28
C LYS A 155 14.89 -13.11 -15.11
N VAL A 156 16.07 -12.64 -14.77
CA VAL A 156 16.80 -11.65 -15.57
C VAL A 156 17.56 -12.38 -16.67
N GLN A 157 17.16 -12.15 -17.90
CA GLN A 157 17.69 -12.84 -19.06
C GLN A 157 17.87 -11.90 -20.27
N PRO A 158 18.69 -12.27 -21.28
CA PRO A 158 18.74 -11.53 -22.54
C PRO A 158 17.38 -11.50 -23.23
N LYS A 159 17.07 -10.39 -23.89
CA LYS A 159 15.87 -10.30 -24.73
C LYS A 159 15.95 -11.26 -25.89
N PRO A 160 14.84 -11.89 -26.32
CA PRO A 160 14.82 -12.88 -27.41
C PRO A 160 15.39 -12.39 -28.75
N TYR A 161 15.36 -11.07 -28.98
CA TYR A 161 15.78 -10.47 -30.26
C TYR A 161 17.04 -9.61 -30.14
N ASN A 162 17.59 -9.47 -28.91
CA ASN A 162 18.78 -8.67 -28.66
C ASN A 162 19.51 -9.17 -27.42
N ASP A 163 20.48 -10.03 -27.59
CA ASP A 163 21.27 -10.63 -26.49
C ASP A 163 22.07 -9.61 -25.68
N LYS A 164 22.23 -8.38 -26.19
CA LYS A 164 22.92 -7.29 -25.47
C LYS A 164 22.02 -6.56 -24.48
N GLU A 165 20.71 -6.69 -24.60
CA GLU A 165 19.75 -6.09 -23.70
C GLU A 165 19.15 -7.15 -22.79
N LEU A 166 19.03 -6.83 -21.51
CA LEU A 166 18.38 -7.68 -20.53
C LEU A 166 16.91 -7.30 -20.36
N GLU A 167 16.13 -8.29 -19.97
CA GLU A 167 14.75 -8.13 -19.52
C GLU A 167 14.53 -8.89 -18.22
N PHE A 168 13.65 -8.42 -17.39
CA PHE A 168 13.09 -9.18 -16.29
C PHE A 168 11.85 -9.94 -16.79
N LYS A 169 12.03 -11.23 -17.05
CA LYS A 169 10.96 -12.11 -17.52
C LYS A 169 10.16 -12.64 -16.36
N ILE A 170 8.91 -12.23 -16.25
CA ILE A 170 8.00 -12.70 -15.20
C ILE A 170 7.67 -14.18 -15.45
N THR A 171 7.88 -15.01 -14.44
CA THR A 171 7.58 -16.45 -14.44
C THR A 171 6.35 -16.79 -13.61
N SER A 172 6.11 -16.03 -12.54
CA SER A 172 4.97 -16.21 -11.63
C SER A 172 4.52 -14.88 -11.06
N MET A 173 3.22 -14.73 -10.87
CA MET A 173 2.60 -13.59 -10.22
C MET A 173 1.44 -14.10 -9.37
N VAL A 174 1.41 -13.70 -8.11
CA VAL A 174 0.36 -14.06 -7.14
C VAL A 174 0.03 -12.86 -6.26
N GLN A 175 -1.14 -12.83 -5.65
CA GLN A 175 -1.45 -11.84 -4.63
C GLN A 175 -0.72 -12.17 -3.33
N LEU A 176 -0.23 -11.13 -2.62
CA LEU A 176 0.44 -11.30 -1.32
C LEU A 176 -0.49 -11.91 -0.27
N SER A 177 -1.79 -11.67 -0.36
CA SER A 177 -2.80 -12.31 0.50
C SER A 177 -2.84 -13.83 0.32
N GLU A 178 -2.71 -14.31 -0.93
CA GLU A 178 -2.70 -15.75 -1.22
C GLU A 178 -1.41 -16.43 -0.77
N MET A 179 -0.31 -15.69 -0.71
CA MET A 179 0.99 -16.23 -0.28
C MET A 179 0.98 -16.69 1.17
N ARG A 180 0.33 -15.93 2.05
CA ARG A 180 0.25 -16.30 3.46
C ARG A 180 -0.36 -17.66 3.66
N ASP A 181 -1.37 -17.99 2.89
CA ASP A 181 -2.12 -19.23 3.04
C ASP A 181 -1.53 -20.41 2.26
N THR A 182 -0.80 -20.14 1.18
CA THR A 182 -0.31 -21.19 0.27
C THR A 182 1.18 -21.49 0.39
N MET A 183 2.01 -20.49 0.72
CA MET A 183 3.46 -20.61 0.68
C MET A 183 4.12 -20.65 2.05
N ILE A 184 3.49 -20.07 3.08
CA ILE A 184 4.01 -20.11 4.45
C ILE A 184 3.43 -21.35 5.14
N LYS A 185 4.22 -22.40 5.24
CA LYS A 185 3.83 -23.64 5.93
C LYS A 185 4.12 -23.58 7.42
N GLU A 186 5.21 -22.94 7.78
CA GLU A 186 5.71 -22.87 9.16
C GLU A 186 6.36 -21.51 9.38
N MET A 187 6.19 -20.96 10.56
CA MET A 187 6.85 -19.74 11.02
C MET A 187 7.46 -20.01 12.40
N TYR A 188 8.74 -19.74 12.53
CA TYR A 188 9.45 -19.88 13.80
C TYR A 188 9.66 -18.48 14.39
N ILE A 189 9.16 -18.28 15.61
CA ILE A 189 9.37 -17.06 16.37
C ILE A 189 10.27 -17.43 17.54
N GLN A 190 11.47 -16.87 17.58
CA GLN A 190 12.37 -17.02 18.70
C GLN A 190 12.19 -15.82 19.64
N LEU A 191 11.74 -16.09 20.85
CA LEU A 191 11.58 -15.10 21.91
C LEU A 191 12.60 -15.37 23.01
N ALA A 192 13.21 -14.33 23.55
CA ALA A 192 13.96 -14.46 24.78
C ALA A 192 12.97 -14.64 25.96
N ILE A 193 13.33 -15.50 26.92
CA ILE A 193 12.45 -15.80 28.07
C ILE A 193 12.08 -14.53 28.84
N GLU A 194 12.98 -13.55 28.84
CA GLU A 194 12.83 -12.27 29.50
C GLU A 194 11.73 -11.38 28.85
N ASP A 195 11.44 -11.62 27.56
CA ASP A 195 10.44 -10.86 26.79
C ASP A 195 9.04 -11.48 26.86
N ILE A 196 8.91 -12.67 27.47
CA ILE A 196 7.63 -13.38 27.57
C ILE A 196 6.82 -12.76 28.73
N THR A 197 5.81 -12.00 28.38
CA THR A 197 4.87 -11.45 29.36
C THR A 197 3.73 -12.42 29.65
N ARG A 198 3.12 -12.26 30.84
CA ARG A 198 1.97 -13.09 31.24
C ARG A 198 0.77 -12.94 30.29
N GLU A 199 0.61 -11.75 29.70
CA GLU A 199 -0.41 -11.44 28.71
C GLU A 199 -0.21 -12.23 27.41
N MET A 200 1.05 -12.43 26.98
CA MET A 200 1.37 -13.25 25.80
C MET A 200 1.05 -14.74 25.99
N ILE A 201 0.96 -15.21 27.25
CA ILE A 201 0.61 -16.59 27.58
C ILE A 201 -0.91 -16.76 27.73
N GLU A 202 -1.59 -15.73 28.25
CA GLU A 202 -3.04 -15.77 28.55
C GLU A 202 -3.92 -15.44 27.35
N GLU A 203 -3.44 -14.65 26.39
CA GLU A 203 -4.09 -14.50 25.09
C GLU A 203 -3.61 -15.63 24.16
N PRO A 204 -4.41 -16.71 23.98
CA PRO A 204 -4.08 -17.71 22.99
C PRO A 204 -4.04 -17.00 21.63
N VAL A 205 -2.86 -16.98 21.01
CA VAL A 205 -2.71 -16.54 19.62
C VAL A 205 -3.65 -17.39 18.78
N SER A 206 -4.82 -16.88 18.54
CA SER A 206 -6.00 -17.55 17.97
C SER A 206 -5.78 -18.02 16.52
N TYR A 207 -4.58 -17.92 15.97
CA TYR A 207 -4.35 -18.07 14.55
C TYR A 207 -3.16 -18.91 14.12
N THR A 208 -2.51 -19.70 14.97
CA THR A 208 -1.53 -20.68 14.47
C THR A 208 -1.31 -21.79 15.48
N HIS A 209 -1.16 -23.03 15.01
CA HIS A 209 -0.59 -24.11 15.82
C HIS A 209 0.88 -23.77 16.10
N LEU A 210 1.13 -23.03 17.17
CA LEU A 210 2.47 -22.84 17.70
C LEU A 210 2.91 -24.16 18.35
N ARG A 211 3.82 -24.89 17.70
CA ARG A 211 4.59 -25.93 18.39
C ARG A 211 5.75 -25.25 19.11
N ALA A 212 5.64 -25.12 20.42
CA ALA A 212 6.79 -24.77 21.25
C ALA A 212 7.76 -25.96 21.24
N HIS A 213 8.93 -25.79 20.64
CA HIS A 213 10.07 -26.67 20.87
C HIS A 213 10.86 -26.11 22.07
N GLU A 214 10.67 -26.70 23.23
CA GLU A 214 11.58 -26.51 24.35
C GLU A 214 12.91 -27.20 23.99
N THR A 215 13.90 -26.42 23.61
CA THR A 215 15.29 -26.85 23.67
C THR A 215 15.76 -26.67 25.11
N LEU A 216 15.69 -27.73 25.90
CA LEU A 216 16.46 -27.85 27.13
C LEU A 216 17.94 -27.77 26.73
N ALA A 217 18.54 -26.60 26.86
CA ALA A 217 19.99 -26.46 26.89
C ALA A 217 20.45 -27.00 28.26
N ASN A 218 21.10 -28.14 28.23
CA ASN A 218 21.75 -28.75 29.39
C ASN A 218 22.70 -27.77 30.08
N LEU A 219 22.61 -27.78 31.37
CA LEU A 219 23.59 -27.37 32.35
C LEU A 219 25.03 -27.79 32.02
#